data_6ef4c4cdd38bc992ada3a2993bffab0b
#
_entry.id   6ef4c4cdd38bc992ada3a2993bffab0b
#
_cell.length_a   1.000
_cell.length_b   1.000
_cell.length_c   1.000
_cell.angle_alpha   90.00
_cell.angle_beta   90.00
_cell.angle_gamma   90.00
#
_symmetry.space_group_name_H-M   'P 1'
#
loop_
_entity.id
_entity.type
_entity.pdbx_description
1 polymer ?
#
loop_
_entity_poly.entity_id
_entity_poly.type
_entity_poly.pdbx_seq_one_letter_code
_entity_poly.pdbx_strand_id
1 'polypeptide(L)'
;MLSPMANWGNLLKKAVTIGLDLLSESKKKGGGAGPAAPERPAPRQSAPDVPRLSAPARDGVRTAPAADRAATIVYAPDLDGAADPGEIVWAWVPFEEDASQGKDRPLLVVGRRGSDLLGLMLSSQHDRADDPDWVGIGSGAWDRQGRASFIRLDRVLEVGEHDIRREGAVLERARFDRVAAELRTRYGWR
;
A
#
# COMPACT_ATOMS: atom_id res chain seq x y z
N MET A 1 -46.91 -22.79 10.29
CA MET A 1 -46.69 -22.45 8.87
C MET A 1 -45.20 -22.26 8.66
N LEU A 2 -44.58 -23.26 8.02
CA LEU A 2 -43.15 -23.35 7.79
C LEU A 2 -42.81 -22.64 6.46
N SER A 3 -41.87 -21.73 6.45
CA SER A 3 -41.29 -21.15 5.24
C SER A 3 -39.92 -21.74 4.96
N PRO A 4 -39.56 -22.04 3.69
CA PRO A 4 -38.42 -22.88 3.33
C PRO A 4 -37.12 -22.09 3.23
N MET A 5 -36.06 -22.73 3.72
CA MET A 5 -34.67 -22.32 3.56
C MET A 5 -34.24 -22.34 2.08
N ALA A 6 -33.82 -21.23 1.55
CA ALA A 6 -33.23 -21.13 0.23
C ALA A 6 -31.78 -21.62 0.25
N ASN A 7 -31.54 -22.65 -0.54
CA ASN A 7 -30.32 -23.39 -0.69
C ASN A 7 -29.34 -22.64 -1.62
N TRP A 8 -28.28 -22.01 -1.05
CA TRP A 8 -27.25 -21.25 -1.78
C TRP A 8 -26.00 -22.06 -2.13
N GLY A 9 -26.14 -23.39 -2.21
CA GLY A 9 -25.01 -24.31 -2.44
C GLY A 9 -24.64 -24.63 -3.89
N ASN A 10 -25.21 -24.01 -4.93
CA ASN A 10 -25.05 -24.53 -6.30
C ASN A 10 -24.68 -23.52 -7.39
N LEU A 11 -24.00 -22.41 -7.09
CA LEU A 11 -23.60 -21.43 -8.11
C LEU A 11 -22.08 -21.34 -8.38
N LEU A 12 -21.28 -22.27 -7.88
CA LEU A 12 -19.81 -22.23 -8.01
C LEU A 12 -19.21 -23.37 -8.86
N LYS A 13 -20.00 -23.98 -9.76
CA LYS A 13 -19.51 -25.09 -10.65
C LYS A 13 -19.77 -24.89 -12.15
N LYS A 14 -19.83 -23.67 -12.66
CA LYS A 14 -20.00 -23.41 -14.10
C LYS A 14 -19.14 -22.31 -14.68
N ALA A 15 -17.83 -22.31 -14.45
CA ALA A 15 -16.92 -21.37 -15.11
C ALA A 15 -15.51 -21.93 -15.36
N VAL A 16 -15.33 -23.21 -15.60
CA VAL A 16 -14.02 -23.81 -15.97
C VAL A 16 -14.18 -24.84 -17.09
N THR A 17 -14.89 -24.56 -18.18
CA THR A 17 -14.91 -25.46 -19.33
C THR A 17 -15.21 -24.71 -20.65
N ILE A 18 -14.54 -23.59 -20.90
CA ILE A 18 -14.49 -23.00 -22.25
C ILE A 18 -13.09 -22.40 -22.41
N GLY A 19 -12.16 -23.17 -22.95
CA GLY A 19 -10.80 -22.65 -23.21
C GLY A 19 -9.80 -23.69 -23.71
N LEU A 20 -10.19 -24.82 -24.24
CA LEU A 20 -9.26 -25.87 -24.68
C LEU A 20 -9.61 -26.54 -26.02
N ASP A 21 -10.27 -25.82 -26.96
CA ASP A 21 -10.67 -26.40 -28.23
C ASP A 21 -10.37 -25.52 -29.45
N LEU A 22 -9.19 -24.92 -29.52
CA LEU A 22 -8.76 -24.15 -30.71
C LEU A 22 -7.29 -24.39 -31.08
N LEU A 23 -6.75 -25.58 -30.88
CA LEU A 23 -5.38 -25.94 -31.32
C LEU A 23 -5.32 -27.33 -31.95
N SER A 24 -6.24 -27.63 -32.86
CA SER A 24 -6.06 -28.81 -33.72
C SER A 24 -6.88 -28.66 -35.03
N GLU A 25 -6.34 -27.90 -35.98
CA GLU A 25 -6.59 -28.16 -37.41
C GLU A 25 -5.81 -27.18 -38.27
N SER A 26 -4.63 -27.59 -38.70
CA SER A 26 -4.05 -27.21 -39.99
C SER A 26 -2.82 -28.07 -40.29
N LYS A 27 -3.07 -29.26 -40.72
CA LYS A 27 -2.07 -30.10 -41.39
C LYS A 27 -2.67 -30.58 -42.71
N LYS A 28 -2.29 -29.92 -43.84
CA LYS A 28 -1.92 -30.56 -45.10
C LYS A 28 -1.81 -29.56 -46.26
N LYS A 29 -0.70 -29.66 -46.89
CA LYS A 29 -0.37 -29.63 -48.33
C LYS A 29 0.41 -28.41 -48.81
N GLY A 30 1.60 -28.77 -49.35
CA GLY A 30 2.06 -28.31 -50.62
C GLY A 30 3.56 -28.01 -50.63
N GLY A 31 4.31 -28.92 -51.30
CA GLY A 31 5.74 -28.94 -51.48
C GLY A 31 6.32 -27.77 -52.29
N GLY A 32 7.64 -27.65 -52.23
CA GLY A 32 8.41 -26.92 -53.26
C GLY A 32 9.60 -26.18 -52.71
N ALA A 33 10.80 -26.71 -53.04
CA ALA A 33 12.08 -25.96 -53.17
C ALA A 33 12.63 -25.20 -51.93
N GLY A 34 13.68 -25.75 -51.37
CA GLY A 34 14.62 -24.93 -50.62
C GLY A 34 15.38 -23.97 -51.58
N PRO A 35 15.90 -22.89 -51.07
CA PRO A 35 17.28 -22.86 -50.62
C PRO A 35 17.57 -21.82 -49.55
N ALA A 36 18.79 -21.78 -49.12
CA ALA A 36 19.52 -20.75 -48.41
C ALA A 36 19.21 -20.63 -46.87
N ALA A 37 20.14 -21.14 -46.11
CA ALA A 37 20.35 -20.82 -44.72
C ALA A 37 20.38 -19.32 -44.48
N PRO A 38 19.65 -18.78 -43.52
CA PRO A 38 19.91 -17.40 -43.09
C PRO A 38 21.17 -17.34 -42.24
N GLU A 39 22.05 -16.43 -42.62
CA GLU A 39 23.23 -16.02 -41.89
C GLU A 39 22.91 -15.78 -40.41
N ARG A 40 23.73 -16.34 -39.54
CA ARG A 40 23.72 -16.01 -38.10
C ARG A 40 23.97 -14.51 -37.96
N PRO A 41 23.12 -13.77 -37.24
CA PRO A 41 23.44 -12.40 -36.83
C PRO A 41 24.74 -12.42 -36.00
N ALA A 42 25.67 -11.56 -36.32
CA ALA A 42 26.89 -11.31 -35.55
C ALA A 42 26.56 -10.98 -34.08
N PRO A 43 27.43 -11.33 -33.12
CA PRO A 43 27.25 -10.99 -31.74
C PRO A 43 27.08 -9.47 -31.60
N ARG A 44 25.94 -9.03 -31.06
CA ARG A 44 25.77 -7.63 -30.65
C ARG A 44 26.83 -7.33 -29.62
N GLN A 45 27.74 -6.44 -29.96
CA GLN A 45 28.68 -5.85 -29.03
C GLN A 45 27.85 -5.28 -27.86
N SER A 46 28.13 -5.78 -26.67
CA SER A 46 27.56 -5.26 -25.41
C SER A 46 27.92 -3.77 -25.34
N ALA A 47 26.87 -2.96 -25.21
CA ALA A 47 27.04 -1.55 -24.89
C ALA A 47 27.88 -1.41 -23.60
N PRO A 48 28.74 -0.38 -23.50
CA PRO A 48 29.56 -0.19 -22.32
C PRO A 48 28.65 -0.10 -21.09
N ASP A 49 29.03 -0.84 -20.05
CA ASP A 49 28.41 -0.86 -18.75
C ASP A 49 28.47 0.56 -18.15
N VAL A 50 27.41 1.33 -18.36
CA VAL A 50 27.26 2.62 -17.69
C VAL A 50 27.06 2.28 -16.21
N PRO A 51 27.90 2.77 -15.29
CA PRO A 51 27.70 2.53 -13.88
C PRO A 51 26.29 2.99 -13.52
N ARG A 52 25.41 2.06 -13.15
CA ARG A 52 24.16 2.42 -12.50
C ARG A 52 24.56 3.17 -11.26
N LEU A 53 24.36 4.48 -11.28
CA LEU A 53 24.36 5.27 -10.05
C LEU A 53 23.43 4.52 -9.11
N SER A 54 24.00 3.92 -8.08
CA SER A 54 23.24 3.33 -6.99
C SER A 54 22.30 4.40 -6.50
N ALA A 55 21.01 4.14 -6.62
CA ALA A 55 20.02 5.02 -5.98
C ALA A 55 20.48 5.19 -4.52
N PRO A 56 20.44 6.42 -3.96
CA PRO A 56 20.79 6.62 -2.56
C PRO A 56 20.03 5.57 -1.76
N ALA A 57 20.73 4.93 -0.81
CA ALA A 57 20.11 3.99 0.11
C ALA A 57 18.92 4.74 0.72
N ARG A 58 17.70 4.30 0.41
CA ARG A 58 16.51 4.83 1.06
C ARG A 58 16.69 4.48 2.52
N ASP A 59 16.84 5.48 3.38
CA ASP A 59 16.69 5.30 4.82
C ASP A 59 15.27 4.80 5.01
N GLY A 60 15.12 3.46 5.08
CA GLY A 60 13.83 2.81 5.00
C GLY A 60 12.92 3.25 6.15
N VAL A 61 11.63 3.12 5.97
CA VAL A 61 10.62 3.32 7.02
C VAL A 61 11.03 2.55 8.27
N ARG A 62 11.23 3.28 9.38
CA ARG A 62 11.51 2.69 10.69
C ARG A 62 10.24 2.63 11.51
N THR A 63 10.03 1.53 12.20
CA THR A 63 8.87 1.33 13.08
C THR A 63 9.31 1.40 14.54
N ALA A 64 8.55 2.11 15.36
CA ALA A 64 8.79 2.19 16.80
C ALA A 64 7.47 2.13 17.59
N PRO A 65 7.47 1.67 18.86
CA PRO A 65 6.31 1.80 19.73
C PRO A 65 5.85 3.25 19.84
N ALA A 66 4.53 3.47 19.83
CA ALA A 66 3.98 4.84 19.86
C ALA A 66 4.36 5.61 21.13
N ALA A 67 4.50 4.92 22.26
CA ALA A 67 4.95 5.53 23.51
C ALA A 67 6.38 6.06 23.44
N ASP A 68 7.28 5.40 22.68
CA ASP A 68 8.69 5.80 22.52
C ASP A 68 8.84 7.04 21.62
N ARG A 69 7.79 7.39 20.93
CA ARG A 69 7.72 8.55 20.00
C ARG A 69 6.76 9.63 20.45
N ALA A 70 6.29 9.55 21.69
CA ALA A 70 5.35 10.51 22.25
C ALA A 70 5.88 11.95 22.09
N ALA A 71 5.09 12.79 21.44
CA ALA A 71 5.38 14.18 21.12
C ALA A 71 4.13 15.05 21.32
N THR A 72 4.27 16.35 21.12
CA THR A 72 3.10 17.23 21.01
C THR A 72 2.42 16.98 19.67
N ILE A 73 1.13 16.66 19.74
CA ILE A 73 0.30 16.43 18.54
C ILE A 73 -0.59 17.65 18.30
N VAL A 74 -0.45 18.25 17.13
CA VAL A 74 -1.22 19.43 16.70
C VAL A 74 -1.79 19.15 15.33
N TYR A 75 -3.03 19.56 15.10
CA TYR A 75 -3.64 19.52 13.78
C TYR A 75 -3.30 20.80 13.02
N ALA A 76 -2.53 20.68 11.97
CA ALA A 76 -2.08 21.81 11.16
C ALA A 76 -1.82 21.41 9.71
N PRO A 77 -2.81 20.83 8.99
CA PRO A 77 -2.62 20.49 7.59
C PRO A 77 -2.48 21.77 6.76
N ASP A 78 -1.43 21.84 5.94
CA ASP A 78 -1.21 22.91 4.97
C ASP A 78 -0.69 22.30 3.66
N LEU A 79 -1.44 22.40 2.58
CA LEU A 79 -1.09 21.81 1.28
C LEU A 79 -0.03 22.67 0.55
N ASP A 80 0.99 23.12 1.27
CA ASP A 80 2.06 24.02 0.79
C ASP A 80 3.22 23.32 0.11
N GLY A 81 3.23 22.00 0.15
CA GLY A 81 4.31 21.20 -0.43
C GLY A 81 5.16 20.45 0.60
N ALA A 82 5.03 20.70 1.93
CA ALA A 82 5.52 19.85 3.01
C ALA A 82 4.38 18.96 3.53
N ALA A 83 4.70 17.81 4.14
CA ALA A 83 3.64 16.98 4.72
C ALA A 83 3.43 17.35 6.19
N ASP A 84 2.20 17.72 6.55
CA ASP A 84 1.85 18.28 7.84
C ASP A 84 0.91 17.40 8.67
N PRO A 85 0.89 17.54 10.01
CA PRO A 85 0.00 16.78 10.86
C PRO A 85 -1.49 17.01 10.52
N GLY A 86 -2.17 15.92 10.21
CA GLY A 86 -3.54 15.91 9.68
C GLY A 86 -3.63 15.49 8.22
N GLU A 87 -2.52 15.46 7.50
CA GLU A 87 -2.46 14.96 6.14
C GLU A 87 -2.28 13.45 6.09
N ILE A 88 -2.80 12.83 5.02
CA ILE A 88 -2.60 11.43 4.72
C ILE A 88 -1.66 11.33 3.51
N VAL A 89 -0.52 10.71 3.73
CA VAL A 89 0.52 10.46 2.75
C VAL A 89 0.65 8.97 2.47
N TRP A 90 1.28 8.60 1.37
CA TRP A 90 1.56 7.21 1.04
C TRP A 90 3.05 6.94 1.13
N ALA A 91 3.40 5.81 1.74
CA ALA A 91 4.78 5.34 1.80
C ALA A 91 4.84 3.83 1.57
N TRP A 92 5.99 3.37 1.07
CA TRP A 92 6.26 1.95 1.00
C TRP A 92 6.65 1.44 2.39
N VAL A 93 5.81 0.59 2.97
CA VAL A 93 5.97 0.06 4.33
C VAL A 93 6.42 -1.40 4.24
N PRO A 94 7.59 -1.76 4.80
CA PRO A 94 8.03 -3.15 4.86
C PRO A 94 7.06 -4.02 5.66
N PHE A 95 7.00 -5.31 5.33
CA PHE A 95 6.32 -6.28 6.18
C PHE A 95 7.14 -6.55 7.44
N GLU A 96 6.46 -6.84 8.54
CA GLU A 96 7.12 -7.12 9.82
C GLU A 96 7.91 -8.43 9.78
N GLU A 97 7.44 -9.40 8.98
CA GLU A 97 8.02 -10.73 8.82
C GLU A 97 9.21 -10.74 7.86
N ASP A 98 9.23 -9.83 6.88
CA ASP A 98 10.26 -9.77 5.85
C ASP A 98 10.44 -8.33 5.35
N ALA A 99 11.47 -7.66 5.84
CA ALA A 99 11.77 -6.27 5.48
C ALA A 99 12.20 -6.08 4.01
N SER A 100 12.50 -7.16 3.27
CA SER A 100 12.77 -7.09 1.84
C SER A 100 11.49 -6.94 1.01
N GLN A 101 10.35 -7.26 1.59
CA GLN A 101 9.02 -7.14 1.02
C GLN A 101 8.21 -6.07 1.74
N GLY A 102 7.22 -5.51 1.06
CA GLY A 102 6.37 -4.47 1.63
C GLY A 102 5.32 -4.04 0.63
N LYS A 103 4.56 -3.04 0.98
CA LYS A 103 3.62 -2.42 0.07
C LYS A 103 3.36 -0.96 0.39
N ASP A 104 2.88 -0.22 -0.60
CA ASP A 104 2.38 1.13 -0.40
C ASP A 104 1.20 1.13 0.57
N ARG A 105 1.28 1.98 1.59
CA ARG A 105 0.23 2.15 2.60
C ARG A 105 -0.02 3.62 2.87
N PRO A 106 -1.27 4.01 3.10
CA PRO A 106 -1.56 5.35 3.57
C PRO A 106 -1.18 5.50 5.04
N LEU A 107 -0.61 6.65 5.39
CA LEU A 107 -0.15 7.02 6.72
C LEU A 107 -0.76 8.37 7.10
N LEU A 108 -1.37 8.48 8.28
CA LEU A 108 -1.73 9.77 8.86
C LEU A 108 -0.49 10.39 9.50
N VAL A 109 -0.09 11.55 9.05
CA VAL A 109 0.96 12.35 9.68
C VAL A 109 0.43 12.90 11.00
N VAL A 110 1.15 12.65 12.10
CA VAL A 110 0.79 13.12 13.45
C VAL A 110 1.85 14.01 14.09
N GLY A 111 3.00 14.17 13.43
CA GLY A 111 4.09 14.99 13.91
C GLY A 111 5.37 14.80 13.11
N ARG A 112 6.46 15.41 13.60
CA ARG A 112 7.81 15.32 13.04
C ARG A 112 8.83 15.08 14.13
N ARG A 113 9.95 14.44 13.75
CA ARG A 113 11.13 14.30 14.57
C ARG A 113 12.37 14.54 13.71
N GLY A 114 12.95 15.73 13.82
CA GLY A 114 14.00 16.15 12.89
C GLY A 114 13.45 16.26 11.47
N SER A 115 14.08 15.55 10.52
CA SER A 115 13.66 15.48 9.12
C SER A 115 12.57 14.44 8.85
N ASP A 116 12.30 13.55 9.81
CA ASP A 116 11.39 12.44 9.60
C ASP A 116 9.96 12.78 10.04
N LEU A 117 9.00 12.33 9.26
CA LEU A 117 7.59 12.36 9.60
C LEU A 117 7.26 11.24 10.58
N LEU A 118 6.40 11.52 11.53
CA LEU A 118 5.79 10.52 12.40
C LEU A 118 4.40 10.17 11.83
N GLY A 119 4.25 8.97 11.30
CA GLY A 119 3.05 8.50 10.64
C GLY A 119 2.39 7.34 11.35
N LEU A 120 1.06 7.31 11.35
CA LEU A 120 0.26 6.16 11.78
C LEU A 120 -0.31 5.43 10.57
N MET A 121 -0.14 4.12 10.52
CA MET A 121 -0.57 3.31 9.38
C MET A 121 -2.09 3.17 9.32
N LEU A 122 -2.65 3.32 8.10
CA LEU A 122 -4.04 3.04 7.81
C LEU A 122 -4.23 1.64 7.21
N SER A 123 -5.38 1.03 7.47
CA SER A 123 -5.84 -0.21 6.85
C SER A 123 -7.35 -0.15 6.60
N SER A 124 -7.80 -0.74 5.49
CA SER A 124 -9.23 -0.92 5.19
C SER A 124 -9.71 -2.36 5.43
N GLN A 125 -8.96 -3.17 6.17
CA GLN A 125 -9.33 -4.53 6.54
C GLN A 125 -10.34 -4.50 7.68
N HIS A 126 -11.46 -5.22 7.53
CA HIS A 126 -12.56 -5.20 8.49
C HIS A 126 -12.25 -5.85 9.85
N ASP A 127 -11.32 -6.80 9.88
CA ASP A 127 -10.82 -7.43 11.10
C ASP A 127 -10.16 -6.45 12.08
N ARG A 128 -9.81 -5.25 11.61
CA ARG A 128 -9.26 -4.17 12.44
C ARG A 128 -10.30 -3.51 13.35
N ALA A 129 -11.59 -3.73 13.09
CA ALA A 129 -12.65 -3.18 13.92
C ALA A 129 -12.67 -3.74 15.35
N ASP A 130 -12.24 -4.99 15.50
CA ASP A 130 -12.24 -5.72 16.78
C ASP A 130 -10.86 -5.72 17.47
N ASP A 131 -9.87 -5.10 16.84
CA ASP A 131 -8.51 -5.01 17.36
C ASP A 131 -8.35 -3.74 18.20
N PRO A 132 -8.01 -3.85 19.51
CA PRO A 132 -7.91 -2.70 20.42
C PRO A 132 -6.81 -1.71 20.05
N ASP A 133 -5.82 -2.13 19.23
CA ASP A 133 -4.76 -1.23 18.78
C ASP A 133 -5.15 -0.40 17.55
N TRP A 134 -6.37 -0.54 17.08
CA TRP A 134 -6.88 0.19 15.93
C TRP A 134 -8.08 1.07 16.28
N VAL A 135 -8.19 2.22 15.63
CA VAL A 135 -9.34 3.12 15.75
C VAL A 135 -9.95 3.40 14.39
N GLY A 136 -11.26 3.25 14.27
CA GLY A 136 -11.99 3.52 13.04
C GLY A 136 -12.09 5.01 12.76
N ILE A 137 -11.74 5.40 11.52
CA ILE A 137 -11.82 6.79 11.03
C ILE A 137 -12.84 6.98 9.89
N GLY A 138 -13.52 5.89 9.49
CA GLY A 138 -14.45 5.92 8.36
C GLY A 138 -13.75 6.01 7.00
N SER A 139 -14.51 6.34 5.96
CA SER A 139 -14.00 6.50 4.59
C SER A 139 -13.59 7.94 4.29
N GLY A 140 -12.73 8.11 3.27
CA GLY A 140 -12.29 9.42 2.80
C GLY A 140 -11.50 9.35 1.49
N ALA A 141 -10.98 10.49 1.05
CA ALA A 141 -10.28 10.63 -0.24
C ALA A 141 -9.01 9.76 -0.38
N TRP A 142 -8.47 9.26 0.73
CA TRP A 142 -7.31 8.35 0.73
C TRP A 142 -7.64 6.93 0.25
N ASP A 143 -8.91 6.54 0.18
CA ASP A 143 -9.32 5.25 -0.38
C ASP A 143 -10.27 5.46 -1.56
N ARG A 144 -9.77 5.24 -2.79
CA ARG A 144 -10.56 5.39 -4.04
C ARG A 144 -11.80 4.50 -4.11
N GLN A 145 -11.85 3.41 -3.32
CA GLN A 145 -12.99 2.52 -3.23
C GLN A 145 -13.99 2.95 -2.16
N GLY A 146 -13.70 4.01 -1.40
CA GLY A 146 -14.59 4.54 -0.36
C GLY A 146 -14.78 3.61 0.83
N ARG A 147 -13.86 2.66 1.08
CA ARG A 147 -13.94 1.74 2.19
C ARG A 147 -13.66 2.45 3.51
N ALA A 148 -14.31 1.98 4.58
CA ALA A 148 -13.95 2.41 5.93
C ALA A 148 -12.51 2.03 6.25
N SER A 149 -11.79 2.92 6.88
CA SER A 149 -10.40 2.75 7.27
C SER A 149 -10.24 2.82 8.78
N PHE A 150 -9.19 2.16 9.26
CA PHE A 150 -8.77 2.10 10.65
C PHE A 150 -7.32 2.58 10.74
N ILE A 151 -6.96 3.24 11.84
CA ILE A 151 -5.60 3.71 12.12
C ILE A 151 -5.00 2.87 13.24
N ARG A 152 -3.77 2.39 13.05
CA ARG A 152 -3.01 1.67 14.05
C ARG A 152 -2.37 2.64 15.04
N LEU A 153 -2.57 2.41 16.33
CA LEU A 153 -2.15 3.34 17.38
C LEU A 153 -0.89 2.90 18.14
N ASP A 154 -0.64 1.58 18.25
CA ASP A 154 0.46 1.03 19.05
C ASP A 154 1.85 1.34 18.49
N ARG A 155 1.93 1.68 17.19
CA ARG A 155 3.19 1.89 16.44
C ARG A 155 3.18 3.16 15.62
N VAL A 156 4.32 3.83 15.59
CA VAL A 156 4.62 4.98 14.74
C VAL A 156 5.64 4.56 13.70
N LEU A 157 5.45 5.01 12.48
CA LEU A 157 6.36 4.88 11.37
C LEU A 157 7.13 6.19 11.21
N GLU A 158 8.46 6.14 11.31
CA GLU A 158 9.35 7.25 10.98
C GLU A 158 9.71 7.15 9.50
N VAL A 159 9.34 8.17 8.73
CA VAL A 159 9.45 8.16 7.26
C VAL A 159 10.11 9.45 6.81
N GLY A 160 11.15 9.34 6.00
CA GLY A 160 11.76 10.49 5.36
C GLY A 160 10.78 11.20 4.42
N GLU A 161 10.79 12.53 4.39
CA GLU A 161 9.88 13.30 3.53
C GLU A 161 10.07 13.01 2.04
N HIS A 162 11.24 12.53 1.63
CA HIS A 162 11.54 12.11 0.26
C HIS A 162 11.00 10.72 -0.09
N ASP A 163 10.62 9.92 0.91
CA ASP A 163 10.12 8.55 0.74
C ASP A 163 8.60 8.47 0.73
N ILE A 164 7.91 9.60 0.82
CA ILE A 164 6.46 9.68 0.75
C ILE A 164 5.97 10.11 -0.63
N ARG A 165 4.74 9.70 -0.93
CA ARG A 165 3.94 10.24 -2.03
C ARG A 165 2.69 10.91 -1.45
N ARG A 166 2.46 12.16 -1.83
CA ARG A 166 1.30 12.93 -1.41
C ARG A 166 0.20 12.84 -2.47
N GLU A 167 -1.03 12.61 -2.02
CA GLU A 167 -2.23 12.58 -2.88
C GLU A 167 -3.24 13.68 -2.46
N GLY A 168 -2.83 14.63 -1.61
CA GLY A 168 -3.66 15.77 -1.20
C GLY A 168 -4.84 15.41 -0.29
N ALA A 169 -4.78 14.26 0.39
CA ALA A 169 -5.83 13.85 1.31
C ALA A 169 -5.57 14.41 2.72
N VAL A 170 -6.56 15.08 3.27
CA VAL A 170 -6.55 15.62 4.64
C VAL A 170 -7.61 14.88 5.46
N LEU A 171 -7.25 14.44 6.66
CA LEU A 171 -8.19 13.89 7.62
C LEU A 171 -9.00 15.02 8.25
N GLU A 172 -10.31 14.90 8.29
CA GLU A 172 -11.18 15.86 8.94
C GLU A 172 -10.78 16.09 10.40
N ARG A 173 -10.79 17.35 10.86
CA ARG A 173 -10.36 17.78 12.19
C ARG A 173 -10.97 16.94 13.32
N ALA A 174 -12.27 16.68 13.30
CA ALA A 174 -12.94 15.90 14.35
C ALA A 174 -12.45 14.45 14.41
N ARG A 175 -12.08 13.85 13.27
CA ARG A 175 -11.52 12.50 13.21
C ARG A 175 -10.08 12.49 13.71
N PHE A 176 -9.29 13.49 13.36
CA PHE A 176 -7.93 13.67 13.87
C PHE A 176 -7.93 13.82 15.40
N ASP A 177 -8.81 14.66 15.95
CA ASP A 177 -8.90 14.89 17.38
C ASP A 177 -9.24 13.62 18.18
N ARG A 178 -10.03 12.70 17.60
CA ARG A 178 -10.27 11.36 18.21
C ARG A 178 -8.98 10.53 18.25
N VAL A 179 -8.22 10.48 17.14
CA VAL A 179 -6.93 9.78 17.10
C VAL A 179 -5.95 10.39 18.10
N ALA A 180 -5.88 11.72 18.16
CA ALA A 180 -5.03 12.43 19.10
C ALA A 180 -5.41 12.16 20.57
N ALA A 181 -6.71 12.06 20.88
CA ALA A 181 -7.20 11.71 22.22
C ALA A 181 -6.74 10.31 22.65
N GLU A 182 -6.83 9.31 21.74
CA GLU A 182 -6.33 7.96 21.99
C GLU A 182 -4.82 7.93 22.23
N LEU A 183 -4.04 8.64 21.39
CA LEU A 183 -2.59 8.72 21.55
C LEU A 183 -2.21 9.36 22.89
N ARG A 184 -2.91 10.41 23.30
CA ARG A 184 -2.68 11.06 24.61
C ARG A 184 -3.00 10.13 25.77
N THR A 185 -4.15 9.47 25.71
CA THR A 185 -4.63 8.62 26.80
C THR A 185 -3.79 7.35 26.97
N ARG A 186 -3.39 6.73 25.85
CA ARG A 186 -2.80 5.40 25.88
C ARG A 186 -1.27 5.41 25.78
N TYR A 187 -0.70 6.41 25.13
CA TYR A 187 0.74 6.42 24.76
C TYR A 187 1.49 7.68 25.21
N GLY A 188 0.87 8.54 26.02
CA GLY A 188 1.53 9.67 26.65
C GLY A 188 1.86 10.85 25.73
N TRP A 189 1.21 10.95 24.58
CA TRP A 189 1.33 12.11 23.68
C TRP A 189 0.75 13.38 24.35
N ARG A 190 1.07 14.55 23.86
CA ARG A 190 0.65 15.83 24.45
C ARG A 190 -0.04 16.75 23.47
#